data_bb6fd06b17ceb05c0faa0b24a9ad85cf
#
_entry.id   bb6fd06b17ceb05c0faa0b24a9ad85cf
#
_cell.length_a   1.000
_cell.length_b   1.000
_cell.length_c   1.000
_cell.angle_alpha   90.00
_cell.angle_beta   90.00
_cell.angle_gamma   90.00
#
_symmetry.space_group_name_H-M   'P 1'
#
loop_
_entity.id
_entity.type
_entity.pdbx_description
1 polymer ?
#
loop_
_entity_poly.entity_id
_entity_poly.type
_entity_poly.pdbx_seq_one_letter_code
_entity_poly.pdbx_strand_id
1 'polypeptide(L)'
;MKKLTQEKEQRVCDEARGLEPVTRPWGSYLCIDQSDRYQVKRIVVNQNEQLSLQMHHHRAEHWIVVKGTAKVTCGEKVFLLTENQSTYIPIGELHRLENPGEIPLEMIE
;
A
#
# COMPACT_ATOMS: atom_id res chain seq x y z
N MET A 1 7.01 8.80 13.64
CA MET A 1 6.69 8.21 12.34
C MET A 1 7.95 7.90 11.55
N LYS A 2 7.96 6.77 10.91
CA LYS A 2 9.12 6.33 10.13
C LYS A 2 8.82 6.49 8.64
N LYS A 3 9.75 7.11 7.92
CA LYS A 3 9.65 7.26 6.47
C LYS A 3 10.60 6.28 5.80
N LEU A 4 10.19 5.77 4.65
CA LEU A 4 11.06 5.01 3.78
C LEU A 4 11.72 5.96 2.79
N THR A 5 12.98 5.72 2.48
CA THR A 5 13.66 6.48 1.44
C THR A 5 13.25 5.92 0.07
N GLN A 6 13.40 6.72 -0.96
CA GLN A 6 13.10 6.30 -2.32
C GLN A 6 13.95 5.09 -2.74
N GLU A 7 15.22 5.10 -2.40
CA GLU A 7 16.13 3.99 -2.72
C GLU A 7 15.74 2.70 -2.01
N LYS A 8 15.35 2.80 -0.75
CA LYS A 8 14.96 1.64 0.04
C LYS A 8 13.69 1.01 -0.52
N GLU A 9 12.73 1.81 -0.95
CA GLU A 9 11.49 1.33 -1.55
C GLU A 9 11.76 0.65 -2.88
N GLN A 10 12.67 1.20 -3.68
CA GLN A 10 13.06 0.62 -4.95
C GLN A 10 13.64 -0.78 -4.76
N ARG A 11 14.53 -0.95 -3.79
CA ARG A 11 15.13 -2.25 -3.50
C ARG A 11 14.09 -3.28 -3.05
N VAL A 12 13.15 -2.85 -2.23
CA VAL A 12 12.07 -3.72 -1.74
C VAL A 12 11.25 -4.24 -2.92
N CYS A 13 10.93 -3.38 -3.86
CA CYS A 13 10.19 -3.77 -5.06
C CYS A 13 11.02 -4.72 -5.94
N ASP A 14 12.29 -4.44 -6.11
CA ASP A 14 13.18 -5.29 -6.92
C ASP A 14 13.27 -6.70 -6.35
N GLU A 15 13.34 -6.83 -5.04
CA GLU A 15 13.37 -8.13 -4.38
C GLU A 15 12.09 -8.94 -4.60
N ALA A 16 10.96 -8.27 -4.67
CA ALA A 16 9.65 -8.92 -4.74
C ALA A 16 9.17 -9.20 -6.16
N ARG A 17 9.71 -8.48 -7.17
CA ARG A 17 9.18 -8.53 -8.52
C ARG A 17 9.38 -9.90 -9.18
N GLY A 18 8.27 -10.49 -9.66
CA GLY A 18 8.29 -11.77 -10.36
C GLY A 18 8.61 -12.97 -9.49
N LEU A 19 8.65 -12.77 -8.16
CA LEU A 19 8.98 -13.78 -7.18
C LEU A 19 7.77 -14.04 -6.28
N GLU A 20 7.99 -14.80 -5.22
CA GLU A 20 6.97 -15.02 -4.21
C GLU A 20 6.72 -13.74 -3.42
N PRO A 21 5.51 -13.60 -2.86
CA PRO A 21 5.21 -12.44 -2.04
C PRO A 21 6.17 -12.31 -0.86
N VAL A 22 6.50 -11.07 -0.53
CA VAL A 22 7.32 -10.76 0.65
C VAL A 22 6.41 -10.66 1.86
N THR A 23 6.66 -11.50 2.86
CA THR A 23 5.85 -11.56 4.08
C THR A 23 6.25 -10.46 5.06
N ARG A 24 5.25 -9.85 5.68
CA ARG A 24 5.39 -8.85 6.73
C ARG A 24 4.43 -9.17 7.86
N PRO A 25 4.62 -8.63 9.06
CA PRO A 25 3.70 -8.89 10.19
C PRO A 25 2.24 -8.59 9.86
N TRP A 26 1.97 -7.61 9.02
CA TRP A 26 0.62 -7.19 8.66
C TRP A 26 0.04 -7.94 7.44
N GLY A 27 0.85 -8.73 6.74
CA GLY A 27 0.40 -9.44 5.53
C GLY A 27 1.52 -9.67 4.55
N SER A 28 1.35 -9.26 3.32
CA SER A 28 2.38 -9.49 2.29
C SER A 28 2.26 -8.47 1.15
N TYR A 29 3.30 -8.38 0.34
CA TYR A 29 3.24 -7.62 -0.90
C TYR A 29 4.04 -8.33 -1.99
N LEU A 30 3.66 -8.05 -3.25
CA LEU A 30 4.34 -8.55 -4.42
C LEU A 30 4.45 -7.41 -5.43
N CYS A 31 5.67 -7.13 -5.88
CA CYS A 31 5.87 -6.15 -6.95
C CYS A 31 5.54 -6.82 -8.29
N ILE A 32 4.49 -6.36 -8.94
CA ILE A 32 3.99 -6.95 -10.20
C ILE A 32 4.75 -6.40 -11.38
N ASP A 33 5.04 -5.09 -11.38
CA ASP A 33 5.73 -4.43 -12.47
C ASP A 33 6.45 -3.20 -11.96
N GLN A 34 7.49 -2.77 -12.66
CA GLN A 34 8.31 -1.64 -12.26
C GLN A 34 9.00 -1.04 -13.48
N SER A 35 9.09 0.28 -13.49
CA SER A 35 9.79 1.04 -14.52
C SER A 35 10.43 2.27 -13.88
N ASP A 36 11.07 3.13 -14.68
CA ASP A 36 11.66 4.38 -14.20
C ASP A 36 10.67 5.26 -13.47
N ARG A 37 9.41 5.22 -13.91
CA ARG A 37 8.41 6.19 -13.49
C ARG A 37 7.31 5.59 -12.63
N TYR A 38 7.28 4.28 -12.45
CA TYR A 38 6.19 3.66 -11.69
C TYR A 38 6.60 2.33 -11.06
N GLN A 39 5.83 1.93 -10.06
CA GLN A 39 5.84 0.60 -9.47
C GLN A 39 4.39 0.17 -9.30
N VAL A 40 4.11 -1.10 -9.55
CA VAL A 40 2.80 -1.69 -9.33
C VAL A 40 2.95 -2.83 -8.34
N LYS A 41 2.23 -2.77 -7.23
CA LYS A 41 2.28 -3.78 -6.18
C LYS A 41 0.90 -4.35 -5.90
N ARG A 42 0.86 -5.65 -5.62
CA ARG A 42 -0.31 -6.24 -5.00
C ARG A 42 -0.03 -6.38 -3.51
N ILE A 43 -0.92 -5.86 -2.69
CA ILE A 43 -0.77 -5.87 -1.24
C ILE A 43 -1.92 -6.65 -0.62
N VAL A 44 -1.59 -7.53 0.32
CA VAL A 44 -2.59 -8.25 1.11
C VAL A 44 -2.38 -7.86 2.56
N VAL A 45 -3.42 -7.32 3.19
CA VAL A 45 -3.39 -6.95 4.61
C VAL A 45 -4.29 -7.90 5.38
N ASN A 46 -3.72 -8.58 6.36
CA ASN A 46 -4.48 -9.51 7.20
C ASN A 46 -5.55 -8.76 7.98
N GLN A 47 -6.60 -9.47 8.37
CA GLN A 47 -7.71 -8.86 9.12
C GLN A 47 -7.18 -8.20 10.39
N ASN A 48 -7.71 -7.03 10.69
CA ASN A 48 -7.36 -6.20 11.85
C ASN A 48 -5.90 -5.73 11.89
N GLU A 49 -5.18 -5.83 10.77
CA GLU A 49 -3.82 -5.35 10.68
C GLU A 49 -3.75 -4.01 9.96
N GLN A 50 -2.61 -3.35 10.10
CA GLN A 50 -2.38 -2.06 9.47
C GLN A 50 -0.90 -1.88 9.16
N LEU A 51 -0.63 -1.05 8.18
CA LEU A 51 0.73 -0.63 7.88
C LEU A 51 1.07 0.60 8.73
N SER A 52 2.37 0.91 8.81
CA SER A 52 2.82 2.12 9.51
C SER A 52 2.34 3.38 8.78
N LEU A 53 2.26 4.46 9.54
CA LEU A 53 1.98 5.78 8.97
C LEU A 53 3.20 6.22 8.18
N GLN A 54 3.00 6.61 6.92
CA GLN A 54 4.08 6.91 5.98
C GLN A 54 3.86 8.24 5.27
N MET A 55 4.94 8.75 4.69
CA MET A 55 4.93 9.91 3.82
C MET A 55 6.04 9.75 2.79
N HIS A 56 5.77 10.09 1.56
CA HIS A 56 6.75 10.02 0.47
C HIS A 56 6.94 11.40 -0.14
N HIS A 57 8.19 11.79 -0.36
CA HIS A 57 8.52 13.12 -0.89
C HIS A 57 8.57 13.17 -2.41
N HIS A 58 8.69 12.03 -3.07
CA HIS A 58 8.99 11.99 -4.49
C HIS A 58 8.03 11.16 -5.31
N ARG A 59 6.99 10.63 -4.68
CA ARG A 59 6.00 9.84 -5.41
C ARG A 59 4.61 10.04 -4.84
N ALA A 60 3.64 9.95 -5.73
CA ALA A 60 2.23 9.81 -5.39
C ALA A 60 1.84 8.35 -5.54
N GLU A 61 0.69 7.96 -5.02
CA GLU A 61 0.18 6.59 -5.12
C GLU A 61 -1.27 6.59 -5.51
N HIS A 62 -1.67 5.54 -6.22
CA HIS A 62 -3.07 5.24 -6.49
C HIS A 62 -3.37 3.89 -5.86
N TRP A 63 -4.39 3.83 -5.05
CA TRP A 63 -4.79 2.61 -4.34
C TRP A 63 -6.14 2.14 -4.86
N ILE A 64 -6.23 0.88 -5.23
CA ILE A 64 -7.46 0.27 -5.75
C ILE A 64 -7.77 -0.97 -4.93
N VAL A 65 -8.96 -1.03 -4.34
CA VAL A 65 -9.38 -2.19 -3.56
C VAL A 65 -9.89 -3.27 -4.51
N VAL A 66 -9.31 -4.46 -4.42
CA VAL A 66 -9.71 -5.62 -5.21
C VAL A 66 -10.68 -6.49 -4.41
N LYS A 67 -10.41 -6.68 -3.12
CA LYS A 67 -11.23 -7.53 -2.26
C LYS A 67 -11.16 -7.03 -0.82
N GLY A 68 -12.30 -6.98 -0.16
CA GLY A 68 -12.39 -6.55 1.23
C GLY A 68 -12.65 -5.06 1.37
N THR A 69 -12.31 -4.52 2.54
CA THR A 69 -12.52 -3.12 2.87
C THR A 69 -11.25 -2.51 3.40
N ALA A 70 -10.89 -1.36 2.87
CA ALA A 70 -9.72 -0.59 3.32
C ALA A 70 -10.16 0.62 4.12
N LYS A 71 -9.51 0.86 5.25
CA LYS A 71 -9.63 2.13 5.98
C LYS A 71 -8.39 2.94 5.63
N VAL A 72 -8.60 4.08 5.01
CA VAL A 72 -7.54 4.94 4.51
C VAL A 72 -7.46 6.19 5.35
N THR A 73 -6.25 6.48 5.85
CA THR A 73 -5.94 7.77 6.44
C THR A 73 -5.07 8.51 5.43
N CYS A 74 -5.48 9.72 5.04
CA CYS A 74 -4.72 10.56 4.11
C CYS A 74 -4.79 12.00 4.61
N GLY A 75 -3.70 12.48 5.19
CA GLY A 75 -3.68 13.76 5.87
C GLY A 75 -4.64 13.73 7.05
N GLU A 76 -5.60 14.65 7.06
CA GLU A 76 -6.63 14.73 8.10
C GLU A 76 -7.89 13.92 7.77
N LYS A 77 -7.94 13.33 6.59
CA LYS A 77 -9.12 12.57 6.15
C LYS A 77 -8.98 11.11 6.50
N VAL A 78 -10.08 10.52 6.95
CA VAL A 78 -10.18 9.08 7.20
C VAL A 78 -11.45 8.59 6.52
N PHE A 79 -11.33 7.56 5.68
CA PHE A 79 -12.47 7.06 4.93
C PHE A 79 -12.31 5.59 4.59
N LEU A 80 -13.41 4.95 4.19
CA LEU A 80 -13.43 3.56 3.80
C LEU A 80 -13.53 3.44 2.29
N LEU A 81 -12.84 2.42 1.75
CA LEU A 81 -12.97 2.01 0.35
C LEU A 81 -13.39 0.55 0.32
N THR A 82 -14.32 0.21 -0.54
CA THR A 82 -14.74 -1.16 -0.78
C THR A 82 -14.33 -1.60 -2.18
N GLU A 83 -14.70 -2.81 -2.59
CA GLU A 83 -14.25 -3.37 -3.86
C GLU A 83 -14.50 -2.43 -5.04
N ASN A 84 -13.49 -2.33 -5.90
CA ASN A 84 -13.46 -1.49 -7.09
C ASN A 84 -13.41 0.01 -6.83
N GLN A 85 -13.31 0.42 -5.58
CA GLN A 85 -13.10 1.82 -5.26
C GLN A 85 -11.61 2.12 -5.17
N SER A 86 -11.25 3.37 -5.40
CA SER A 86 -9.85 3.79 -5.44
C SER A 86 -9.68 5.17 -4.83
N THR A 87 -8.43 5.49 -4.50
CA THR A 87 -8.08 6.82 -4.01
C THR A 87 -6.70 7.21 -4.51
N TYR A 88 -6.46 8.50 -4.54
CA TYR A 88 -5.16 9.08 -4.86
C TYR A 88 -4.50 9.58 -3.59
N ILE A 89 -3.23 9.21 -3.39
CA ILE A 89 -2.43 9.68 -2.26
C ILE A 89 -1.40 10.67 -2.82
N PRO A 90 -1.54 11.96 -2.55
CA PRO A 90 -0.60 12.96 -3.08
C PRO A 90 0.79 12.85 -2.47
N ILE A 91 1.76 13.36 -3.21
CA ILE A 91 3.12 13.53 -2.69
C ILE A 91 3.04 14.38 -1.41
N GLY A 92 3.79 13.97 -0.39
CA GLY A 92 3.91 14.74 0.84
C GLY A 92 2.80 14.56 1.86
N GLU A 93 1.77 13.78 1.55
CA GLU A 93 0.70 13.52 2.50
C GLU A 93 1.00 12.32 3.39
N LEU A 94 0.76 12.48 4.67
CA LEU A 94 0.80 11.36 5.61
C LEU A 94 -0.34 10.42 5.29
N HIS A 95 -0.04 9.12 5.22
CA HIS A 95 -1.05 8.14 4.88
C HIS A 95 -0.84 6.82 5.59
N ARG A 96 -1.93 6.10 5.79
CA ARG A 96 -1.95 4.77 6.41
C ARG A 96 -3.04 3.93 5.80
N LEU A 97 -2.74 2.65 5.62
CA LEU A 97 -3.68 1.63 5.17
C LEU A 97 -3.97 0.69 6.33
N GLU A 98 -5.26 0.45 6.58
CA GLU A 98 -5.72 -0.47 7.62
C GLU A 98 -6.78 -1.39 7.05
N ASN A 99 -6.82 -2.62 7.54
CA ASN A 99 -7.90 -3.55 7.25
C ASN A 99 -8.80 -3.66 8.47
N PRO A 100 -9.96 -2.98 8.48
CA PRO A 100 -10.89 -3.05 9.62
C PRO A 100 -11.82 -4.25 9.55
N GLY A 101 -11.77 -5.04 8.47
CA GLY A 101 -12.72 -6.10 8.21
C GLY A 101 -12.29 -7.45 8.76
N GLU A 102 -13.11 -8.46 8.45
CA GLU A 102 -12.90 -9.82 8.94
C GLU A 102 -12.27 -10.73 7.91
N ILE A 103 -12.04 -10.24 6.70
CA ILE A 103 -11.38 -11.01 5.64
C ILE A 103 -10.11 -10.26 5.22
N PRO A 104 -9.15 -10.96 4.61
CA PRO A 104 -7.97 -10.28 4.07
C PRO A 104 -8.36 -9.20 3.08
N LEU A 105 -7.68 -8.06 3.17
CA LEU A 105 -7.82 -6.97 2.23
C LEU A 105 -6.80 -7.15 1.11
N GLU A 106 -7.24 -7.08 -0.13
CA GLU A 106 -6.35 -7.18 -1.27
C GLU A 106 -6.45 -5.91 -2.10
N MET A 107 -5.30 -5.32 -2.38
CA MET A 107 -5.21 -4.03 -3.08
C MET A 107 -4.14 -4.05 -4.15
N ILE A 108 -4.34 -3.19 -5.13
CA ILE A 108 -3.31 -2.81 -6.10
C ILE A 108 -2.90 -1.37 -5.79
N GLU A 109 -1.62 -1.15 -5.71
CA GLU A 109 -1.09 0.21 -5.57
C GLU A 109 0.08 0.48 -6.49
#